data_da58546400f43822f84bf89de044d61f
#
_entry.id   da58546400f43822f84bf89de044d61f
#
_cell.length_a   1.000
_cell.length_b   1.000
_cell.length_c   1.000
_cell.angle_alpha   90.00
_cell.angle_beta   90.00
_cell.angle_gamma   90.00
#
_symmetry.space_group_name_H-M   'P 1'
#
loop_
_entity.id
_entity.type
_entity.pdbx_description
1 polymer ?
#
loop_
_entity_poly.entity_id
_entity_poly.type
_entity_poly.pdbx_seq_one_letter_code
_entity_poly.pdbx_strand_id
1 'polypeptide(L)'
;MTTPTASASGRPTQSERRARTRAALLEATAIHITRYGYADLVLDRVASDAGYTRGALYHLFANKEELVLAVVEWVREAWRDEVGHLLDDETDPVKTLIVVARAFATSSRHNVPTVLTRLRADFVGTDHPIEKAINDVRRDFCEVAARFITAGRTSGTIPPGPPAEVMAIAYMGVLDGVVSHLDDQAPFDALFAERAAIGVLGLQPTPETDNA
;
A
#
# COMPACT_ATOMS: atom_id res chain seq x y z
N MET A 1 -43.48 23.35 -15.82
CA MET A 1 -42.99 23.25 -14.43
C MET A 1 -42.92 21.77 -14.09
N THR A 2 -41.74 21.19 -14.26
CA THR A 2 -41.49 19.76 -13.99
C THR A 2 -40.57 19.69 -12.81
N THR A 3 -41.10 19.23 -11.68
CA THR A 3 -40.37 19.01 -10.43
C THR A 3 -39.32 17.89 -10.61
N PRO A 4 -38.07 18.05 -10.13
CA PRO A 4 -37.11 16.94 -10.12
C PRO A 4 -37.46 15.98 -8.99
N THR A 5 -37.66 14.73 -9.35
CA THR A 5 -37.88 13.60 -8.46
C THR A 5 -36.65 13.40 -7.53
N ALA A 6 -36.87 13.52 -6.25
CA ALA A 6 -35.86 13.26 -5.21
C ALA A 6 -35.41 11.78 -5.32
N SER A 7 -34.10 11.58 -5.46
CA SER A 7 -33.44 10.29 -5.40
C SER A 7 -33.71 9.64 -4.03
N ALA A 8 -34.36 8.49 -4.04
CA ALA A 8 -34.61 7.68 -2.86
C ALA A 8 -33.27 7.17 -2.29
N SER A 9 -32.84 7.70 -1.14
CA SER A 9 -31.79 7.12 -0.32
C SER A 9 -32.30 5.81 0.29
N GLY A 10 -32.09 4.70 -0.44
CA GLY A 10 -32.43 3.36 0.01
C GLY A 10 -31.64 3.01 1.27
N ARG A 11 -32.34 2.41 2.26
CA ARG A 11 -31.67 1.86 3.47
C ARG A 11 -30.60 0.85 3.04
N PRO A 12 -29.33 0.95 3.56
CA PRO A 12 -28.24 0.07 3.14
C PRO A 12 -28.63 -1.41 3.28
N THR A 13 -28.32 -2.20 2.30
CA THR A 13 -28.55 -3.65 2.29
C THR A 13 -27.73 -4.35 3.38
N GLN A 14 -28.07 -5.57 3.71
CA GLN A 14 -27.30 -6.36 4.67
C GLN A 14 -25.85 -6.61 4.17
N SER A 15 -25.66 -6.79 2.88
CA SER A 15 -24.33 -6.93 2.25
C SER A 15 -23.49 -5.66 2.41
N GLU A 16 -24.06 -4.48 2.10
CA GLU A 16 -23.37 -3.20 2.26
C GLU A 16 -22.99 -2.91 3.72
N ARG A 17 -23.88 -3.25 4.66
CA ARG A 17 -23.57 -3.12 6.10
C ARG A 17 -22.42 -4.04 6.50
N ARG A 18 -22.41 -5.30 6.03
CA ARG A 18 -21.33 -6.26 6.31
C ARG A 18 -20.01 -5.79 5.71
N ALA A 19 -20.01 -5.31 4.47
CA ALA A 19 -18.82 -4.75 3.82
C ALA A 19 -18.26 -3.53 4.58
N ARG A 20 -19.13 -2.61 5.01
CA ARG A 20 -18.73 -1.43 5.81
C ARG A 20 -18.13 -1.85 7.16
N THR A 21 -18.76 -2.80 7.86
CA THR A 21 -18.23 -3.32 9.14
C THR A 21 -16.87 -3.95 8.94
N ARG A 22 -16.71 -4.77 7.89
CA ARG A 22 -15.43 -5.42 7.55
C ARG A 22 -14.34 -4.38 7.27
N ALA A 23 -14.61 -3.37 6.45
CA ALA A 23 -13.65 -2.32 6.12
C ALA A 23 -13.19 -1.55 7.36
N ALA A 24 -14.11 -1.12 8.23
CA ALA A 24 -13.77 -0.42 9.46
C ALA A 24 -12.93 -1.28 10.44
N LEU A 25 -13.20 -2.58 10.53
CA LEU A 25 -12.40 -3.49 11.35
C LEU A 25 -11.00 -3.69 10.78
N LEU A 26 -10.84 -3.79 9.46
CA LEU A 26 -9.52 -3.91 8.82
C LEU A 26 -8.69 -2.64 9.03
N GLU A 27 -9.29 -1.45 8.84
CA GLU A 27 -8.64 -0.16 9.07
C GLU A 27 -8.19 0.00 10.54
N ALA A 28 -9.08 -0.24 11.50
CA ALA A 28 -8.72 -0.20 12.92
C ALA A 28 -7.62 -1.21 13.27
N THR A 29 -7.65 -2.42 12.66
CA THR A 29 -6.60 -3.43 12.85
C THR A 29 -5.26 -2.94 12.30
N ALA A 30 -5.23 -2.33 11.12
CA ALA A 30 -4.01 -1.78 10.54
C ALA A 30 -3.40 -0.70 11.43
N ILE A 31 -4.22 0.21 11.96
CA ILE A 31 -3.79 1.25 12.91
C ILE A 31 -3.20 0.62 14.18
N HIS A 32 -3.85 -0.39 14.75
CA HIS A 32 -3.35 -1.08 15.95
C HIS A 32 -2.03 -1.79 15.71
N ILE A 33 -1.89 -2.50 14.57
CA ILE A 33 -0.64 -3.19 14.21
C ILE A 33 0.49 -2.18 14.03
N THR A 34 0.25 -1.08 13.32
CA THR A 34 1.26 -0.03 13.10
C THR A 34 1.75 0.54 14.42
N ARG A 35 0.86 0.77 15.38
CA ARG A 35 1.20 1.37 16.69
C ARG A 35 1.83 0.38 17.67
N TYR A 36 1.32 -0.83 17.75
CA TYR A 36 1.62 -1.76 18.86
C TYR A 36 2.26 -3.08 18.39
N GLY A 37 2.24 -3.38 17.08
CA GLY A 37 2.70 -4.65 16.53
C GLY A 37 1.67 -5.78 16.69
N TYR A 38 2.02 -6.93 16.12
CA TYR A 38 1.15 -8.10 16.17
C TYR A 38 0.97 -8.65 17.60
N ALA A 39 2.02 -8.73 18.39
CA ALA A 39 1.96 -9.33 19.73
C ALA A 39 0.88 -8.66 20.59
N ASP A 40 0.86 -7.33 20.61
CA ASP A 40 -0.02 -6.52 21.46
C ASP A 40 -1.37 -6.17 20.79
N LEU A 41 -1.68 -6.78 19.64
CA LEU A 41 -2.97 -6.64 18.99
C LEU A 41 -4.09 -7.29 19.81
N VAL A 42 -4.96 -6.49 20.40
CA VAL A 42 -6.11 -6.91 21.23
C VAL A 42 -7.40 -6.71 20.46
N LEU A 43 -8.08 -7.81 20.10
CA LEU A 43 -9.27 -7.80 19.23
C LEU A 43 -10.46 -6.99 19.81
N ASP A 44 -10.61 -7.00 21.13
CA ASP A 44 -11.67 -6.25 21.81
C ASP A 44 -11.48 -4.74 21.65
N ARG A 45 -10.23 -4.26 21.69
CA ARG A 45 -9.89 -2.86 21.44
C ARG A 45 -10.12 -2.49 19.98
N VAL A 46 -9.67 -3.35 19.06
CA VAL A 46 -9.91 -3.16 17.61
C VAL A 46 -11.40 -3.00 17.33
N ALA A 47 -12.25 -3.89 17.86
CA ALA A 47 -13.69 -3.81 17.66
C ALA A 47 -14.27 -2.50 18.22
N SER A 48 -13.86 -2.12 19.43
CA SER A 48 -14.31 -0.87 20.09
C SER A 48 -13.91 0.37 19.28
N ASP A 49 -12.64 0.45 18.84
CA ASP A 49 -12.12 1.60 18.11
C ASP A 49 -12.71 1.70 16.70
N ALA A 50 -13.10 0.58 16.10
CA ALA A 50 -13.87 0.52 14.87
C ALA A 50 -15.36 0.90 15.05
N GLY A 51 -15.83 1.11 16.28
CA GLY A 51 -17.24 1.41 16.58
C GLY A 51 -18.17 0.18 16.55
N TYR A 52 -17.62 -1.02 16.73
CA TYR A 52 -18.37 -2.27 16.70
C TYR A 52 -18.18 -3.11 17.96
N THR A 53 -19.04 -4.13 18.12
CA THR A 53 -18.93 -5.08 19.23
C THR A 53 -17.94 -6.19 18.93
N ARG A 54 -17.36 -6.78 19.98
CA ARG A 54 -16.57 -8.02 19.89
C ARG A 54 -17.28 -9.12 19.08
N GLY A 55 -18.59 -9.30 19.31
CA GLY A 55 -19.40 -10.28 18.58
C GLY A 55 -19.43 -10.02 17.07
N ALA A 56 -19.51 -8.75 16.65
CA ALA A 56 -19.47 -8.39 15.23
C ALA A 56 -18.12 -8.75 14.58
N LEU A 57 -17.01 -8.58 15.30
CA LEU A 57 -15.68 -8.98 14.84
C LEU A 57 -15.58 -10.48 14.67
N TYR A 58 -15.95 -11.27 15.70
CA TYR A 58 -15.88 -12.74 15.65
C TYR A 58 -16.88 -13.37 14.68
N HIS A 59 -17.92 -12.64 14.28
CA HIS A 59 -18.80 -13.07 13.19
C HIS A 59 -18.13 -12.96 11.81
N LEU A 60 -17.13 -12.10 11.66
CA LEU A 60 -16.41 -11.85 10.40
C LEU A 60 -15.05 -12.55 10.33
N PHE A 61 -14.39 -12.74 11.46
CA PHE A 61 -13.04 -13.31 11.55
C PHE A 61 -12.99 -14.29 12.74
N ALA A 62 -12.63 -15.55 12.48
CA ALA A 62 -12.63 -16.59 13.51
C ALA A 62 -11.55 -16.36 14.58
N ASN A 63 -10.44 -15.73 14.23
CA ASN A 63 -9.31 -15.51 15.12
C ASN A 63 -8.44 -14.33 14.67
N LYS A 64 -7.42 -14.00 15.46
CA LYS A 64 -6.45 -12.91 15.22
C LYS A 64 -5.66 -13.09 13.92
N GLU A 65 -5.25 -14.32 13.61
CA GLU A 65 -4.49 -14.63 12.41
C GLU A 65 -5.33 -14.37 11.15
N GLU A 66 -6.57 -14.85 11.10
CA GLU A 66 -7.48 -14.62 9.98
C GLU A 66 -7.74 -13.13 9.75
N LEU A 67 -7.92 -12.36 10.82
CA LEU A 67 -8.08 -10.91 10.73
C LEU A 67 -6.83 -10.24 10.13
N VAL A 68 -5.63 -10.64 10.57
CA VAL A 68 -4.38 -10.06 10.08
C VAL A 68 -4.09 -10.47 8.63
N LEU A 69 -4.37 -11.71 8.24
CA LEU A 69 -4.29 -12.14 6.84
C LEU A 69 -5.26 -11.35 5.96
N ALA A 70 -6.46 -11.05 6.48
CA ALA A 70 -7.42 -10.20 5.78
C ALA A 70 -6.93 -8.73 5.66
N VAL A 71 -6.16 -8.21 6.62
CA VAL A 71 -5.51 -6.91 6.50
C VAL A 71 -4.44 -6.92 5.40
N VAL A 72 -3.61 -7.97 5.33
CA VAL A 72 -2.60 -8.10 4.27
C VAL A 72 -3.25 -8.11 2.88
N GLU A 73 -4.34 -8.85 2.70
CA GLU A 73 -5.05 -8.87 1.42
C GLU A 73 -5.75 -7.54 1.12
N TRP A 74 -6.32 -6.87 2.12
CA TRP A 74 -6.90 -5.54 1.97
C TRP A 74 -5.86 -4.51 1.50
N VAL A 75 -4.63 -4.55 2.02
CA VAL A 75 -3.51 -3.71 1.53
C VAL A 75 -3.19 -4.03 0.07
N ARG A 76 -3.15 -5.33 -0.30
CA ARG A 76 -2.92 -5.76 -1.68
C ARG A 76 -4.01 -5.22 -2.64
N GLU A 77 -5.27 -5.32 -2.24
CA GLU A 77 -6.41 -4.81 -3.02
C GLU A 77 -6.33 -3.28 -3.17
N ALA A 78 -6.14 -2.55 -2.05
CA ALA A 78 -6.03 -1.09 -2.06
C ALA A 78 -4.90 -0.61 -2.99
N TRP A 79 -3.75 -1.29 -2.98
CA TRP A 79 -2.64 -0.97 -3.87
C TRP A 79 -3.01 -1.23 -5.35
N ARG A 80 -3.65 -2.35 -5.65
CA ARG A 80 -4.10 -2.65 -7.02
C ARG A 80 -5.08 -1.62 -7.54
N ASP A 81 -6.00 -1.18 -6.70
CA ASP A 81 -7.00 -0.17 -7.07
C ASP A 81 -6.33 1.21 -7.28
N GLU A 82 -5.36 1.58 -6.43
CA GLU A 82 -4.68 2.86 -6.52
C GLU A 82 -3.69 2.92 -7.69
N VAL A 83 -2.97 1.84 -7.95
CA VAL A 83 -1.90 1.80 -8.96
C VAL A 83 -2.39 1.19 -10.28
N GLY A 84 -3.42 0.34 -10.25
CA GLY A 84 -3.90 -0.40 -11.42
C GLY A 84 -4.19 0.52 -12.61
N HIS A 85 -4.90 1.62 -12.40
CA HIS A 85 -5.21 2.58 -13.47
C HIS A 85 -3.95 3.31 -14.00
N LEU A 86 -2.88 3.44 -13.20
CA LEU A 86 -1.61 4.01 -13.66
C LEU A 86 -0.84 3.05 -14.56
N LEU A 87 -1.15 1.74 -14.47
CA LEU A 87 -0.51 0.69 -15.26
C LEU A 87 -1.19 0.50 -16.62
N ASP A 88 -2.45 0.89 -16.75
CA ASP A 88 -3.25 0.74 -17.98
C ASP A 88 -3.03 1.89 -18.97
N ASP A 89 -2.68 3.09 -18.49
CA ASP A 89 -2.47 4.32 -19.31
C ASP A 89 -1.02 4.49 -19.80
N GLU A 90 -0.31 3.43 -20.00
CA GLU A 90 1.12 3.35 -20.11
C GLU A 90 1.71 3.93 -21.40
N THR A 91 2.42 5.02 -21.26
CA THR A 91 3.27 5.57 -22.33
C THR A 91 4.73 5.77 -21.92
N ASP A 92 5.04 5.93 -20.62
CA ASP A 92 6.39 6.22 -20.14
C ASP A 92 6.72 5.41 -18.86
N PRO A 93 7.54 4.34 -18.99
CA PRO A 93 7.95 3.50 -17.86
C PRO A 93 8.58 4.27 -16.70
N VAL A 94 9.39 5.28 -16.97
CA VAL A 94 10.04 6.09 -15.94
C VAL A 94 9.03 6.92 -15.19
N LYS A 95 8.14 7.59 -15.92
CA LYS A 95 7.07 8.40 -15.32
C LYS A 95 6.17 7.53 -14.42
N THR A 96 5.80 6.35 -14.89
CA THR A 96 4.98 5.41 -14.11
C THR A 96 5.67 5.01 -12.81
N LEU A 97 6.95 4.62 -12.85
CA LEU A 97 7.70 4.28 -11.63
C LEU A 97 7.81 5.47 -10.66
N ILE A 98 8.00 6.69 -11.14
CA ILE A 98 8.04 7.89 -10.30
C ILE A 98 6.68 8.16 -9.66
N VAL A 99 5.59 8.09 -10.44
CA VAL A 99 4.22 8.31 -9.92
C VAL A 99 3.86 7.25 -8.89
N VAL A 100 4.20 5.97 -9.14
CA VAL A 100 4.01 4.87 -8.19
C VAL A 100 4.81 5.12 -6.91
N ALA A 101 6.06 5.60 -6.99
CA ALA A 101 6.86 5.91 -5.81
C ALA A 101 6.21 7.00 -4.94
N ARG A 102 5.71 8.06 -5.57
CA ARG A 102 4.99 9.15 -4.87
C ARG A 102 3.68 8.65 -4.25
N ALA A 103 2.89 7.88 -5.00
CA ALA A 103 1.66 7.27 -4.51
C ALA A 103 1.94 6.38 -3.29
N PHE A 104 2.94 5.52 -3.35
CA PHE A 104 3.34 4.66 -2.24
C PHE A 104 3.65 5.45 -0.97
N ALA A 105 4.39 6.55 -1.08
CA ALA A 105 4.71 7.41 0.07
C ALA A 105 3.49 8.16 0.61
N THR A 106 2.57 8.61 -0.27
CA THR A 106 1.35 9.32 0.18
C THR A 106 0.29 8.38 0.76
N SER A 107 0.19 7.15 0.26
CA SER A 107 -0.71 6.11 0.81
C SER A 107 -0.32 5.68 2.22
N SER A 108 0.95 5.87 2.62
CA SER A 108 1.40 5.59 3.98
C SER A 108 0.67 6.40 5.04
N ARG A 109 0.24 7.62 4.68
CA ARG A 109 -0.57 8.50 5.55
C ARG A 109 -1.92 7.87 5.96
N HIS A 110 -2.36 6.84 5.26
CA HIS A 110 -3.56 6.05 5.57
C HIS A 110 -3.20 4.70 6.23
N ASN A 111 -1.98 4.53 6.75
CA ASN A 111 -1.46 3.32 7.39
C ASN A 111 -1.36 2.07 6.49
N VAL A 112 -1.61 2.18 5.19
CA VAL A 112 -1.70 1.02 4.29
C VAL A 112 -0.33 0.35 4.05
N PRO A 113 0.74 1.04 3.60
CA PRO A 113 2.06 0.41 3.45
C PRO A 113 2.75 0.14 4.78
N THR A 114 2.58 1.01 5.77
CA THR A 114 3.27 0.96 7.07
C THR A 114 2.93 -0.31 7.85
N VAL A 115 1.68 -0.81 7.74
CA VAL A 115 1.27 -2.05 8.41
C VAL A 115 2.03 -3.27 7.92
N LEU A 116 2.33 -3.38 6.60
CA LEU A 116 3.12 -4.50 6.07
C LEU A 116 4.56 -4.47 6.56
N THR A 117 5.18 -3.29 6.60
CA THR A 117 6.54 -3.11 7.10
C THR A 117 6.61 -3.51 8.59
N ARG A 118 5.61 -3.13 9.38
CA ARG A 118 5.53 -3.51 10.79
C ARG A 118 5.34 -5.01 10.97
N LEU A 119 4.39 -5.62 10.26
CA LEU A 119 4.15 -7.07 10.31
C LEU A 119 5.39 -7.85 9.86
N ARG A 120 6.10 -7.38 8.85
CA ARG A 120 7.33 -8.03 8.40
C ARG A 120 8.38 -8.06 9.51
N ALA A 121 8.54 -6.99 10.28
CA ALA A 121 9.47 -6.98 11.43
C ALA A 121 9.08 -8.01 12.50
N ASP A 122 7.77 -8.23 12.70
CA ASP A 122 7.30 -9.19 13.70
C ASP A 122 7.42 -10.66 13.24
N PHE A 123 7.44 -10.94 11.92
CA PHE A 123 7.35 -12.31 11.38
C PHE A 123 8.54 -12.77 10.53
N VAL A 124 9.54 -11.92 10.25
CA VAL A 124 10.68 -12.31 9.40
C VAL A 124 11.41 -13.54 9.94
N GLY A 125 11.56 -14.57 9.08
CA GLY A 125 12.23 -15.82 9.41
C GLY A 125 11.42 -16.81 10.25
N THR A 126 10.11 -16.62 10.40
CA THR A 126 9.25 -17.48 11.25
C THR A 126 8.53 -18.61 10.52
N ASP A 127 8.52 -18.62 9.18
CA ASP A 127 7.74 -19.54 8.34
C ASP A 127 6.21 -19.49 8.65
N HIS A 128 5.74 -18.39 9.23
CA HIS A 128 4.34 -18.20 9.60
C HIS A 128 3.48 -17.87 8.35
N PRO A 129 2.17 -18.25 8.31
CA PRO A 129 1.28 -17.89 7.21
C PRO A 129 1.24 -16.39 6.89
N ILE A 130 1.32 -15.53 7.90
CA ILE A 130 1.38 -14.07 7.75
C ILE A 130 2.66 -13.65 7.02
N GLU A 131 3.83 -14.24 7.35
CA GLU A 131 5.08 -13.95 6.63
C GLU A 131 4.97 -14.31 5.15
N LYS A 132 4.41 -15.48 4.84
CA LYS A 132 4.18 -15.92 3.45
C LYS A 132 3.29 -14.95 2.71
N ALA A 133 2.18 -14.54 3.31
CA ALA A 133 1.26 -13.58 2.71
C ALA A 133 1.92 -12.22 2.43
N ILE A 134 2.73 -11.70 3.35
CA ILE A 134 3.49 -10.46 3.17
C ILE A 134 4.51 -10.60 2.03
N ASN A 135 5.24 -11.70 1.99
CA ASN A 135 6.23 -11.97 0.94
C ASN A 135 5.58 -12.10 -0.43
N ASP A 136 4.37 -12.68 -0.53
CA ASP A 136 3.59 -12.75 -1.76
C ASP A 136 3.19 -11.37 -2.26
N VAL A 137 2.68 -10.50 -1.39
CA VAL A 137 2.36 -9.11 -1.73
C VAL A 137 3.61 -8.35 -2.22
N ARG A 138 4.73 -8.49 -1.52
CA ARG A 138 5.98 -7.83 -1.92
C ARG A 138 6.50 -8.34 -3.25
N ARG A 139 6.37 -9.65 -3.52
CA ARG A 139 6.73 -10.24 -4.82
C ARG A 139 5.88 -9.64 -5.94
N ASP A 140 4.55 -9.53 -5.77
CA ASP A 140 3.66 -8.93 -6.76
C ASP A 140 4.10 -7.49 -7.10
N PHE A 141 4.45 -6.70 -6.09
CA PHE A 141 4.94 -5.32 -6.27
C PHE A 141 6.26 -5.27 -7.03
N CYS A 142 7.21 -6.14 -6.67
CA CYS A 142 8.50 -6.23 -7.35
C CYS A 142 8.35 -6.69 -8.81
N GLU A 143 7.45 -7.64 -9.10
CA GLU A 143 7.18 -8.11 -10.47
C GLU A 143 6.65 -6.98 -11.36
N VAL A 144 5.74 -6.15 -10.83
CA VAL A 144 5.24 -4.96 -11.54
C VAL A 144 6.38 -3.99 -11.82
N ALA A 145 7.16 -3.62 -10.81
CA ALA A 145 8.30 -2.71 -10.97
C ALA A 145 9.33 -3.25 -11.97
N ALA A 146 9.67 -4.55 -11.92
CA ALA A 146 10.62 -5.19 -12.84
C ALA A 146 10.15 -5.12 -14.29
N ARG A 147 8.84 -5.26 -14.57
CA ARG A 147 8.29 -5.10 -15.92
C ARG A 147 8.53 -3.70 -16.46
N PHE A 148 8.26 -2.65 -15.66
CA PHE A 148 8.51 -1.26 -16.08
C PHE A 148 9.99 -0.95 -16.24
N ILE A 149 10.85 -1.47 -15.36
CA ILE A 149 12.31 -1.33 -15.50
C ILE A 149 12.78 -1.99 -16.81
N THR A 150 12.27 -3.16 -17.13
CA THR A 150 12.61 -3.87 -18.38
C THR A 150 12.11 -3.09 -19.61
N ALA A 151 10.89 -2.58 -19.58
CA ALA A 151 10.34 -1.75 -20.65
C ALA A 151 11.15 -0.46 -20.84
N GLY A 152 11.52 0.23 -19.75
CA GLY A 152 12.35 1.44 -19.78
C GLY A 152 13.75 1.18 -20.36
N ARG A 153 14.34 0.04 -20.06
CA ARG A 153 15.63 -0.38 -20.68
C ARG A 153 15.49 -0.65 -22.16
N THR A 154 14.42 -1.32 -22.56
CA THR A 154 14.14 -1.62 -23.98
C THR A 154 13.94 -0.34 -24.78
N SER A 155 13.26 0.67 -24.21
CA SER A 155 13.07 1.99 -24.83
C SER A 155 14.29 2.92 -24.70
N GLY A 156 15.30 2.55 -23.90
CA GLY A 156 16.49 3.37 -23.64
C GLY A 156 16.25 4.52 -22.63
N THR A 157 15.10 4.59 -21.98
CA THR A 157 14.78 5.59 -20.95
C THR A 157 15.36 5.26 -19.58
N ILE A 158 15.66 3.99 -19.30
CA ILE A 158 16.39 3.53 -18.12
C ILE A 158 17.74 2.97 -18.57
N PRO A 159 18.88 3.38 -17.97
CA PRO A 159 20.20 2.90 -18.36
C PRO A 159 20.39 1.40 -18.07
N PRO A 160 21.34 0.73 -18.75
CA PRO A 160 21.75 -0.61 -18.39
C PRO A 160 22.26 -0.70 -16.95
N GLY A 161 22.04 -1.86 -16.30
CA GLY A 161 22.45 -2.04 -14.91
C GLY A 161 22.16 -3.45 -14.41
N PRO A 162 22.05 -3.66 -13.10
CA PRO A 162 21.72 -4.97 -12.50
C PRO A 162 20.44 -5.58 -13.10
N PRO A 163 20.19 -6.89 -12.96
CA PRO A 163 18.92 -7.51 -13.39
C PRO A 163 17.71 -6.70 -12.91
N ALA A 164 16.66 -6.63 -13.74
CA ALA A 164 15.49 -5.80 -13.45
C ALA A 164 14.80 -6.21 -12.14
N GLU A 165 14.80 -7.50 -11.83
CA GLU A 165 14.25 -8.07 -10.61
C GLU A 165 15.02 -7.60 -9.37
N VAL A 166 16.36 -7.56 -9.44
CA VAL A 166 17.22 -7.05 -8.35
C VAL A 166 17.01 -5.56 -8.14
N MET A 167 16.88 -4.83 -9.23
CA MET A 167 16.62 -3.38 -9.21
C MET A 167 15.24 -3.06 -8.66
N ALA A 168 14.22 -3.89 -8.97
CA ALA A 168 12.89 -3.79 -8.40
C ALA A 168 12.88 -4.01 -6.88
N ILE A 169 13.67 -4.97 -6.38
CA ILE A 169 13.84 -5.18 -4.93
C ILE A 169 14.47 -3.95 -4.27
N ALA A 170 15.52 -3.38 -4.89
CA ALA A 170 16.16 -2.17 -4.38
C ALA A 170 15.19 -0.98 -4.42
N TYR A 171 14.43 -0.82 -5.49
CA TYR A 171 13.39 0.20 -5.63
C TYR A 171 12.35 0.11 -4.51
N MET A 172 11.80 -1.07 -4.25
CA MET A 172 10.86 -1.26 -3.13
C MET A 172 11.52 -1.03 -1.77
N GLY A 173 12.78 -1.45 -1.61
CA GLY A 173 13.53 -1.25 -0.37
C GLY A 173 13.73 0.23 0.00
N VAL A 174 14.01 1.09 -0.98
CA VAL A 174 14.15 2.53 -0.71
C VAL A 174 12.80 3.18 -0.41
N LEU A 175 11.71 2.74 -1.05
CA LEU A 175 10.36 3.23 -0.76
C LEU A 175 9.91 2.82 0.65
N ASP A 176 10.13 1.57 1.05
CA ASP A 176 9.90 1.10 2.42
C ASP A 176 10.70 1.96 3.44
N GLY A 177 11.94 2.31 3.11
CA GLY A 177 12.77 3.19 3.94
C GLY A 177 12.21 4.60 4.07
N VAL A 178 11.75 5.21 2.98
CA VAL A 178 11.12 6.54 3.00
C VAL A 178 9.87 6.52 3.86
N VAL A 179 8.97 5.57 3.64
CA VAL A 179 7.72 5.42 4.41
C VAL A 179 8.02 5.21 5.90
N SER A 180 8.99 4.37 6.24
CA SER A 180 9.30 4.05 7.63
C SER A 180 9.88 5.21 8.44
N HIS A 181 10.50 6.22 7.78
CA HIS A 181 11.23 7.28 8.46
C HIS A 181 10.66 8.69 8.21
N LEU A 182 9.87 8.87 7.15
CA LEU A 182 9.31 10.16 6.76
C LEU A 182 7.78 10.18 6.78
N ASP A 183 7.17 9.20 7.43
CA ASP A 183 5.72 9.19 7.65
C ASP A 183 5.28 10.51 8.32
N ASP A 184 4.17 11.08 7.86
CA ASP A 184 3.65 12.40 8.28
C ASP A 184 4.56 13.62 7.97
N GLN A 185 5.62 13.49 7.17
CA GLN A 185 6.50 14.60 6.77
C GLN A 185 6.11 15.20 5.40
N ALA A 186 4.82 15.40 5.15
CA ALA A 186 4.35 16.03 3.91
C ALA A 186 4.93 17.45 3.73
N PRO A 187 5.34 17.85 2.52
CA PRO A 187 5.37 17.10 1.27
C PRO A 187 6.66 16.31 1.03
N PHE A 188 7.56 16.22 2.02
CA PHE A 188 8.91 15.68 1.87
C PHE A 188 8.91 14.16 1.65
N ASP A 189 7.95 13.43 2.20
CA ASP A 189 7.74 12.01 1.97
C ASP A 189 7.64 11.67 0.47
N ALA A 190 6.72 12.32 -0.27
CA ALA A 190 6.56 12.16 -1.71
C ALA A 190 7.79 12.62 -2.50
N LEU A 191 8.42 13.75 -2.09
CA LEU A 191 9.62 14.27 -2.73
C LEU A 191 10.79 13.30 -2.61
N PHE A 192 11.03 12.75 -1.42
CA PHE A 192 12.14 11.82 -1.21
C PHE A 192 11.88 10.45 -1.83
N ALA A 193 10.62 9.99 -1.88
CA ALA A 193 10.27 8.78 -2.62
C ALA A 193 10.60 8.90 -4.11
N GLU A 194 10.25 10.02 -4.74
CA GLU A 194 10.61 10.34 -6.13
C GLU A 194 12.13 10.35 -6.32
N ARG A 195 12.87 11.11 -5.50
CA ARG A 195 14.33 11.21 -5.60
C ARG A 195 15.03 9.87 -5.39
N ALA A 196 14.54 9.07 -4.44
CA ALA A 196 15.05 7.73 -4.20
C ALA A 196 14.80 6.79 -5.39
N ALA A 197 13.61 6.85 -5.99
CA ALA A 197 13.29 6.12 -7.21
C ALA A 197 14.22 6.51 -8.36
N ILE A 198 14.40 7.82 -8.64
CA ILE A 198 15.31 8.34 -9.66
C ILE A 198 16.73 7.81 -9.43
N GLY A 199 17.24 7.88 -8.19
CA GLY A 199 18.57 7.40 -7.83
C GLY A 199 18.77 5.91 -8.05
N VAL A 200 17.83 5.06 -7.61
CA VAL A 200 17.89 3.60 -7.82
C VAL A 200 17.83 3.24 -9.30
N LEU A 201 17.01 3.95 -10.08
CA LEU A 201 16.88 3.72 -11.52
C LEU A 201 18.13 4.21 -12.31
N GLY A 202 19.07 4.89 -11.67
CA GLY A 202 20.26 5.44 -12.31
C GLY A 202 19.97 6.60 -13.24
N LEU A 203 18.87 7.30 -13.00
CA LEU A 203 18.47 8.47 -13.80
C LEU A 203 19.17 9.73 -13.29
N GLN A 204 19.42 10.68 -14.19
CA GLN A 204 19.88 12.01 -13.81
C GLN A 204 18.68 12.83 -13.31
N PRO A 205 18.80 13.54 -12.17
CA PRO A 205 17.76 14.47 -11.77
C PRO A 205 17.58 15.52 -12.87
N THR A 206 16.33 15.76 -13.27
CA THR A 206 16.04 16.89 -14.17
C THR A 206 16.51 18.17 -13.48
N PRO A 207 17.35 19.01 -14.12
CA PRO A 207 17.73 20.28 -13.52
C PRO A 207 16.46 21.08 -13.26
N GLU A 208 16.24 21.47 -11.99
CA GLU A 208 15.21 22.44 -11.65
C GLU A 208 15.49 23.69 -12.51
N THR A 209 14.58 24.03 -13.41
CA THR A 209 14.59 25.34 -14.05
C THR A 209 14.32 26.34 -12.93
N ASP A 210 15.41 26.98 -12.46
CA ASP A 210 15.35 28.16 -11.58
C ASP A 210 14.48 29.20 -12.28
N ASN A 211 13.21 29.25 -11.90
CA ASN A 211 12.37 30.41 -12.18
C ASN A 211 12.64 31.42 -11.07
N ALA A 212 13.65 32.26 -11.33
CA ALA A 212 13.90 33.50 -10.62
C ALA A 212 12.73 34.48 -10.81
#